data_9459d50725abfc16515e37d28402c219
#
_entry.id   9459d50725abfc16515e37d28402c219
#
_cell.length_a   1.000
_cell.length_b   1.000
_cell.length_c   1.000
_cell.angle_alpha   90.00
_cell.angle_beta   90.00
_cell.angle_gamma   90.00
#
_symmetry.space_group_name_H-M   'P 1'
#
loop_
_entity.id
_entity.type
_entity.pdbx_description
1 polymer ?
#
loop_
_entity_poly.entity_id
_entity_poly.type
_entity_poly.pdbx_seq_one_letter_code
_entity_poly.pdbx_strand_id
1 'polypeptide(L)'
;MRNLTLIRHASANLQQTNQSDKDRCITNIGRHQIENIAAQLQKIGCFPDYLLCSPALRTVQTAEILCRKLKINPNVINLNAKLYSGDLKDILCTLCEPNTSRQFFLIGHNPNLSCLAHKLCPSTQSIVLPTAGVISLKFDLKNWDDLLTTQGELLFF
;
A
#
# COMPACT_ATOMS: atom_id res chain seq x y z
N MET A 1 -17.09 9.62 -2.56
CA MET A 1 -16.53 8.39 -1.96
C MET A 1 -15.20 8.07 -2.58
N ARG A 2 -14.16 7.81 -1.76
CA ARG A 2 -12.79 7.42 -2.16
C ARG A 2 -12.34 6.24 -1.30
N ASN A 3 -11.54 5.35 -1.86
CA ASN A 3 -11.00 4.19 -1.16
C ASN A 3 -9.48 4.27 -1.10
N LEU A 4 -8.91 3.98 0.06
CA LEU A 4 -7.47 3.84 0.29
C LEU A 4 -7.19 2.38 0.64
N THR A 5 -6.40 1.71 -0.20
CA THR A 5 -5.97 0.33 0.03
C THR A 5 -4.49 0.32 0.38
N LEU A 6 -4.18 -0.06 1.60
CA LEU A 6 -2.83 -0.20 2.14
C LEU A 6 -2.36 -1.64 1.93
N ILE A 7 -1.19 -1.81 1.34
CA ILE A 7 -0.61 -3.13 1.07
C ILE A 7 0.82 -3.15 1.62
N ARG A 8 1.10 -4.05 2.56
CA ARG A 8 2.49 -4.29 2.97
C ARG A 8 3.22 -5.08 1.89
N HIS A 9 4.49 -4.73 1.63
CA HIS A 9 5.30 -5.50 0.69
C HIS A 9 5.28 -7.00 1.00
N ALA A 10 5.42 -7.82 -0.03
CA ALA A 10 5.49 -9.27 0.07
C ALA A 10 6.74 -9.75 0.83
N SER A 11 6.75 -11.01 1.24
CA SER A 11 7.90 -11.63 1.89
C SER A 11 9.17 -11.40 1.07
N ALA A 12 10.23 -10.88 1.73
CA ALA A 12 11.49 -10.53 1.12
C ALA A 12 12.65 -11.30 1.76
N ASN A 13 13.72 -11.48 1.00
CA ASN A 13 14.94 -12.12 1.50
C ASN A 13 15.50 -11.36 2.70
N LEU A 14 16.20 -12.08 3.57
CA LEU A 14 16.99 -11.45 4.63
C LEU A 14 18.08 -10.59 4.01
N GLN A 15 18.46 -9.53 4.71
CA GLN A 15 19.57 -8.68 4.30
C GLN A 15 20.86 -9.49 4.32
N GLN A 16 21.60 -9.49 3.22
CA GLN A 16 22.90 -10.13 3.13
C GLN A 16 24.02 -9.17 3.54
N THR A 17 25.17 -9.72 3.91
CA THR A 17 26.38 -8.93 4.13
C THR A 17 26.70 -8.11 2.88
N ASN A 18 26.97 -6.82 3.04
CA ASN A 18 27.25 -5.87 1.95
C ASN A 18 26.04 -5.55 1.01
N GLN A 19 24.83 -5.95 1.38
CA GLN A 19 23.61 -5.57 0.66
C GLN A 19 22.88 -4.43 1.40
N SER A 20 22.42 -3.41 0.67
CA SER A 20 21.52 -2.41 1.23
C SER A 20 20.15 -3.04 1.57
N ASP A 21 19.54 -2.64 2.69
CA ASP A 21 18.15 -3.07 2.98
C ASP A 21 17.19 -2.71 1.86
N LYS A 22 17.43 -1.60 1.18
CA LYS A 22 16.62 -1.13 0.06
C LYS A 22 16.63 -2.09 -1.12
N ASP A 23 17.71 -2.84 -1.31
CA ASP A 23 17.93 -3.75 -2.45
C ASP A 23 17.49 -5.19 -2.18
N ARG A 24 16.86 -5.46 -1.03
CA ARG A 24 16.29 -6.77 -0.72
C ARG A 24 15.12 -7.07 -1.64
N CYS A 25 15.21 -8.16 -2.40
CA CYS A 25 14.15 -8.60 -3.30
C CYS A 25 13.13 -9.52 -2.59
N ILE A 26 11.96 -9.67 -3.19
CA ILE A 26 10.95 -10.62 -2.69
C ILE A 26 11.39 -12.06 -2.88
N THR A 27 10.90 -12.94 -2.01
CA THR A 27 11.09 -14.40 -2.13
C THR A 27 10.08 -15.03 -3.09
N ASN A 28 10.25 -16.31 -3.43
CA ASN A 28 9.23 -17.07 -4.15
C ASN A 28 7.92 -17.14 -3.35
N ILE A 29 7.99 -17.26 -2.02
CA ILE A 29 6.81 -17.19 -1.14
C ILE A 29 6.14 -15.83 -1.31
N GLY A 30 6.91 -14.73 -1.29
CA GLY A 30 6.38 -13.38 -1.48
C GLY A 30 5.68 -13.22 -2.83
N ARG A 31 6.24 -13.81 -3.89
CA ARG A 31 5.59 -13.80 -5.21
C ARG A 31 4.21 -14.45 -5.17
N HIS A 32 4.09 -15.65 -4.59
CA HIS A 32 2.81 -16.34 -4.44
C HIS A 32 1.83 -15.58 -3.55
N GLN A 33 2.30 -14.92 -2.48
CA GLN A 33 1.46 -14.07 -1.63
C GLN A 33 0.76 -12.98 -2.47
N ILE A 34 1.51 -12.25 -3.32
CA ILE A 34 0.94 -11.18 -4.15
C ILE A 34 0.05 -11.70 -5.26
N GLU A 35 0.39 -12.84 -5.86
CA GLU A 35 -0.49 -13.47 -6.86
C GLU A 35 -1.86 -13.82 -6.26
N ASN A 36 -1.89 -14.35 -5.03
CA ASN A 36 -3.13 -14.65 -4.31
C ASN A 36 -3.93 -13.37 -3.96
N ILE A 37 -3.25 -12.33 -3.47
CA ILE A 37 -3.88 -11.04 -3.18
C ILE A 37 -4.46 -10.42 -4.46
N ALA A 38 -3.72 -10.43 -5.56
CA ALA A 38 -4.20 -9.93 -6.85
C ALA A 38 -5.47 -10.66 -7.31
N ALA A 39 -5.52 -11.99 -7.16
CA ALA A 39 -6.70 -12.78 -7.50
C ALA A 39 -7.92 -12.41 -6.63
N GLN A 40 -7.72 -12.16 -5.33
CA GLN A 40 -8.78 -11.71 -4.43
C GLN A 40 -9.29 -10.31 -4.79
N LEU A 41 -8.38 -9.35 -5.03
CA LEU A 41 -8.71 -7.99 -5.44
C LEU A 41 -9.46 -7.98 -6.78
N GLN A 42 -9.03 -8.80 -7.74
CA GLN A 42 -9.71 -8.97 -9.02
C GLN A 42 -11.13 -9.51 -8.86
N LYS A 43 -11.33 -10.50 -7.97
CA LYS A 43 -12.64 -11.10 -7.71
C LYS A 43 -13.65 -10.10 -7.16
N ILE A 44 -13.19 -9.14 -6.34
CA ILE A 44 -14.05 -8.10 -5.75
C ILE A 44 -14.08 -6.79 -6.58
N GLY A 45 -13.42 -6.77 -7.75
CA GLY A 45 -13.39 -5.57 -8.62
C GLY A 45 -12.60 -4.39 -8.05
N CYS A 46 -11.62 -4.64 -7.17
CA CYS A 46 -10.82 -3.60 -6.54
C CYS A 46 -9.52 -3.37 -7.32
N PHE A 47 -9.51 -2.32 -8.14
CA PHE A 47 -8.38 -1.97 -9.02
C PHE A 47 -7.91 -0.54 -8.71
N PRO A 48 -6.58 -0.29 -8.60
CA PRO A 48 -6.09 1.07 -8.41
C PRO A 48 -6.22 1.92 -9.68
N ASP A 49 -6.63 3.16 -9.53
CA ASP A 49 -6.45 4.21 -10.52
C ASP A 49 -5.21 5.08 -10.22
N TYR A 50 -4.66 4.95 -8.99
CA TYR A 50 -3.39 5.54 -8.57
C TYR A 50 -2.71 4.62 -7.55
N LEU A 51 -1.42 4.38 -7.71
CA LEU A 51 -0.64 3.53 -6.81
C LEU A 51 0.63 4.26 -6.37
N LEU A 52 0.72 4.57 -5.09
CA LEU A 52 1.89 5.14 -4.45
C LEU A 52 2.74 4.02 -3.85
N CYS A 53 4.04 4.00 -4.14
CA CYS A 53 4.93 2.90 -3.77
C CYS A 53 6.24 3.40 -3.18
N SER A 54 6.69 2.76 -2.11
CA SER A 54 8.06 2.93 -1.60
C SER A 54 9.09 2.49 -2.65
N PRO A 55 10.23 3.19 -2.79
CA PRO A 55 11.25 2.85 -3.78
C PRO A 55 12.15 1.66 -3.38
N ALA A 56 11.87 0.95 -2.28
CA ALA A 56 12.60 -0.27 -1.95
C ALA A 56 12.26 -1.39 -2.96
N LEU A 57 13.24 -2.21 -3.33
CA LEU A 57 13.07 -3.23 -4.37
C LEU A 57 11.89 -4.17 -4.08
N ARG A 58 11.72 -4.62 -2.84
CA ARG A 58 10.61 -5.49 -2.41
C ARG A 58 9.23 -4.87 -2.60
N THR A 59 9.09 -3.56 -2.42
CA THR A 59 7.83 -2.84 -2.65
C THR A 59 7.56 -2.63 -4.13
N VAL A 60 8.58 -2.27 -4.90
CA VAL A 60 8.48 -2.13 -6.36
C VAL A 60 8.09 -3.45 -7.01
N GLN A 61 8.76 -4.55 -6.66
CA GLN A 61 8.43 -5.88 -7.17
C GLN A 61 7.02 -6.33 -6.76
N THR A 62 6.57 -5.98 -5.55
CA THR A 62 5.19 -6.21 -5.10
C THR A 62 4.20 -5.47 -6.01
N ALA A 63 4.44 -4.18 -6.29
CA ALA A 63 3.60 -3.34 -7.16
C ALA A 63 3.56 -3.87 -8.60
N GLU A 64 4.71 -4.22 -9.17
CA GLU A 64 4.81 -4.73 -10.55
C GLU A 64 4.06 -6.05 -10.75
N ILE A 65 4.20 -6.99 -9.78
CA ILE A 65 3.48 -8.26 -9.84
C ILE A 65 1.98 -8.02 -9.72
N LEU A 66 1.57 -7.14 -8.79
CA LEU A 66 0.16 -6.77 -8.60
C LEU A 66 -0.42 -6.20 -9.90
N CYS A 67 0.22 -5.19 -10.50
CA CYS A 67 -0.22 -4.58 -11.76
C CYS A 67 -0.34 -5.61 -12.89
N ARG A 68 0.68 -6.46 -13.05
CA ARG A 68 0.67 -7.51 -14.08
C ARG A 68 -0.49 -8.49 -13.90
N LYS A 69 -0.76 -8.95 -12.66
CA LYS A 69 -1.82 -9.91 -12.36
C LYS A 69 -3.21 -9.28 -12.51
N LEU A 70 -3.37 -8.03 -12.12
CA LEU A 70 -4.61 -7.27 -12.31
C LEU A 70 -4.79 -6.77 -13.75
N LYS A 71 -3.81 -6.96 -14.64
CA LYS A 71 -3.81 -6.50 -16.03
C LYS A 71 -4.01 -4.99 -16.17
N ILE A 72 -3.42 -4.22 -15.27
CA ILE A 72 -3.43 -2.76 -15.27
C ILE A 72 -2.08 -2.20 -15.76
N ASN A 73 -2.12 -1.02 -16.35
CA ASN A 73 -0.91 -0.36 -16.84
C ASN A 73 0.02 -0.02 -15.66
N PRO A 74 1.31 -0.45 -15.66
CA PRO A 74 2.25 -0.13 -14.61
C PRO A 74 2.56 1.37 -14.45
N ASN A 75 2.18 2.21 -15.40
CA ASN A 75 2.31 3.67 -15.30
C ASN A 75 1.47 4.28 -14.15
N VAL A 76 0.57 3.53 -13.53
CA VAL A 76 -0.12 3.96 -12.30
C VAL A 76 0.80 3.96 -11.07
N ILE A 77 1.98 3.32 -11.16
CA ILE A 77 2.96 3.22 -10.06
C ILE A 77 3.75 4.53 -9.96
N ASN A 78 3.61 5.20 -8.84
CA ASN A 78 4.33 6.42 -8.50
C ASN A 78 5.25 6.14 -7.32
N LEU A 79 6.57 6.33 -7.48
CA LEU A 79 7.53 6.10 -6.41
C LEU A 79 7.66 7.34 -5.53
N ASN A 80 7.65 7.16 -4.21
CA ASN A 80 7.86 8.23 -3.25
C ASN A 80 8.82 7.79 -2.13
N ALA A 81 9.93 8.54 -1.98
CA ALA A 81 10.98 8.24 -1.02
C ALA A 81 10.49 8.32 0.44
N LYS A 82 9.51 9.17 0.74
CA LYS A 82 8.93 9.30 2.08
C LYS A 82 8.27 8.01 2.58
N LEU A 83 7.83 7.13 1.69
CA LEU A 83 7.29 5.81 2.07
C LEU A 83 8.36 4.83 2.55
N TYR A 84 9.64 5.12 2.30
CA TYR A 84 10.76 4.31 2.77
C TYR A 84 11.43 4.92 4.00
N SER A 85 11.76 6.21 3.96
CA SER A 85 12.57 6.91 4.96
C SER A 85 11.79 7.89 5.83
N GLY A 86 10.53 8.19 5.48
CA GLY A 86 9.70 9.14 6.21
C GLY A 86 8.97 8.51 7.41
N ASP A 87 8.48 9.35 8.27
CA ASP A 87 7.62 8.98 9.38
C ASP A 87 6.13 8.97 8.98
N LEU A 88 5.25 8.68 9.93
CA LEU A 88 3.81 8.65 9.70
C LEU A 88 3.25 10.01 9.21
N LYS A 89 3.83 11.13 9.69
CA LYS A 89 3.41 12.47 9.28
C LYS A 89 3.78 12.75 7.83
N ASP A 90 4.97 12.34 7.40
CA ASP A 90 5.40 12.45 6.01
C ASP A 90 4.48 11.69 5.06
N ILE A 91 4.09 10.46 5.45
CA ILE A 91 3.18 9.63 4.66
C ILE A 91 1.79 10.28 4.58
N LEU A 92 1.27 10.78 5.69
CA LEU A 92 -0.02 11.48 5.73
C LEU A 92 0.00 12.73 4.83
N CYS A 93 1.06 13.55 4.92
CA CYS A 93 1.21 14.71 4.04
C CYS A 93 1.19 14.31 2.56
N THR A 94 1.88 13.21 2.20
CA THR A 94 1.89 12.72 0.81
C THR A 94 0.52 12.24 0.34
N LEU A 95 -0.27 11.61 1.22
CA LEU A 95 -1.65 11.19 0.89
C LEU A 95 -2.60 12.37 0.68
N CYS A 96 -2.33 13.50 1.35
CA CYS A 96 -3.12 14.72 1.22
C CYS A 96 -2.72 15.57 -0.01
N GLU A 97 -1.69 15.17 -0.76
CA GLU A 97 -1.33 15.87 -2.00
C GLU A 97 -2.49 15.79 -3.01
N PRO A 98 -2.76 16.88 -3.75
CA PRO A 98 -3.89 16.93 -4.68
C PRO A 98 -3.82 15.82 -5.72
N ASN A 99 -4.81 14.93 -5.70
CA ASN A 99 -5.01 13.96 -6.77
C ASN A 99 -6.49 13.61 -6.88
N THR A 100 -6.90 13.15 -8.06
CA THR A 100 -8.30 12.89 -8.38
C THR A 100 -8.70 11.42 -8.24
N SER A 101 -7.77 10.55 -7.81
CA SER A 101 -7.99 9.11 -7.70
C SER A 101 -9.17 8.77 -6.79
N ARG A 102 -9.92 7.72 -7.16
CA ARG A 102 -10.99 7.15 -6.34
C ARG A 102 -10.58 5.85 -5.67
N GLN A 103 -9.63 5.14 -6.26
CA GLN A 103 -9.07 3.88 -5.79
C GLN A 103 -7.56 4.04 -5.60
N PHE A 104 -7.17 4.62 -4.48
CA PHE A 104 -5.78 4.89 -4.15
C PHE A 104 -5.15 3.67 -3.48
N PHE A 105 -4.11 3.10 -4.08
CA PHE A 105 -3.31 2.07 -3.45
C PHE A 105 -2.00 2.63 -2.91
N LEU A 106 -1.59 2.18 -1.73
CA LEU A 106 -0.30 2.51 -1.13
C LEU A 106 0.43 1.23 -0.76
N ILE A 107 1.62 1.03 -1.33
CA ILE A 107 2.48 -0.11 -1.03
C ILE A 107 3.69 0.37 -0.23
N GLY A 108 3.87 -0.18 0.97
CA GLY A 108 4.89 0.28 1.90
C GLY A 108 5.31 -0.75 2.93
N HIS A 109 5.69 -0.26 4.11
CA HIS A 109 6.32 -1.02 5.17
C HIS A 109 5.62 -0.86 6.51
N ASN A 110 5.69 -1.89 7.36
CA ASN A 110 5.37 -1.74 8.77
C ASN A 110 6.60 -1.20 9.55
N PRO A 111 6.35 -0.48 10.66
CA PRO A 111 5.06 -0.29 11.34
C PRO A 111 4.17 0.80 10.72
N ASN A 112 4.69 1.64 9.83
CA ASN A 112 4.00 2.83 9.35
C ASN A 112 2.62 2.53 8.73
N LEU A 113 2.47 1.44 7.98
CA LEU A 113 1.17 1.09 7.37
C LEU A 113 0.12 0.72 8.42
N SER A 114 0.48 -0.09 9.42
CA SER A 114 -0.46 -0.44 10.49
C SER A 114 -0.82 0.77 11.35
N CYS A 115 0.15 1.65 11.64
CA CYS A 115 -0.10 2.91 12.35
C CYS A 115 -0.99 3.86 11.52
N LEU A 116 -0.78 3.92 10.21
CA LEU A 116 -1.59 4.71 9.29
C LEU A 116 -3.04 4.22 9.26
N ALA A 117 -3.24 2.92 9.11
CA ALA A 117 -4.56 2.31 9.14
C ALA A 117 -5.30 2.64 10.44
N HIS A 118 -4.63 2.46 11.59
CA HIS A 118 -5.20 2.78 12.89
C HIS A 118 -5.56 4.27 13.04
N LYS A 119 -4.67 5.16 12.60
CA LYS A 119 -4.94 6.61 12.67
C LYS A 119 -6.14 7.03 11.82
N LEU A 120 -6.28 6.46 10.63
CA LEU A 120 -7.35 6.80 9.69
C LEU A 120 -8.67 6.07 9.99
N CYS A 121 -8.59 4.91 10.63
CA CYS A 121 -9.74 4.08 11.00
C CYS A 121 -9.47 3.37 12.34
N PRO A 122 -9.93 3.92 13.49
CA PRO A 122 -9.63 3.37 14.82
C PRO A 122 -10.07 1.92 15.02
N SER A 123 -11.07 1.43 14.29
CA SER A 123 -11.50 0.02 14.35
C SER A 123 -10.42 -0.97 13.89
N THR A 124 -9.34 -0.50 13.25
CA THR A 124 -8.19 -1.33 12.83
C THR A 124 -7.09 -1.43 13.89
N GLN A 125 -7.31 -0.95 15.12
CA GLN A 125 -6.26 -0.84 16.15
C GLN A 125 -5.53 -2.14 16.46
N SER A 126 -6.22 -3.28 16.42
CA SER A 126 -5.63 -4.59 16.67
C SER A 126 -5.01 -5.25 15.42
N ILE A 127 -5.09 -4.60 14.26
CA ILE A 127 -4.63 -5.18 13.01
C ILE A 127 -3.17 -4.82 12.77
N VAL A 128 -2.31 -5.82 12.75
CA VAL A 128 -0.92 -5.70 12.29
C VAL A 128 -0.80 -6.38 10.94
N LEU A 129 -0.54 -5.61 9.88
CA LEU A 129 -0.43 -6.13 8.52
C LEU A 129 0.72 -7.14 8.41
N PRO A 130 0.45 -8.41 8.07
CA PRO A 130 1.51 -9.35 7.69
C PRO A 130 2.13 -8.96 6.34
N THR A 131 3.19 -9.63 5.91
CA THR A 131 3.73 -9.48 4.54
C THR A 131 2.64 -9.80 3.51
N ALA A 132 2.51 -8.99 2.49
CA ALA A 132 1.41 -8.98 1.53
C ALA A 132 0.01 -8.74 2.15
N GLY A 133 -0.07 -8.37 3.43
CA GLY A 133 -1.35 -8.01 4.08
C GLY A 133 -1.94 -6.76 3.44
N VAL A 134 -3.28 -6.74 3.39
CA VAL A 134 -4.06 -5.67 2.76
C VAL A 134 -5.08 -5.13 3.78
N ILE A 135 -5.22 -3.82 3.84
CA ILE A 135 -6.36 -3.14 4.51
C ILE A 135 -6.95 -2.17 3.51
N SER A 136 -8.24 -2.21 3.29
CA SER A 136 -8.96 -1.22 2.48
C SER A 136 -9.91 -0.41 3.34
N LEU A 137 -9.79 0.91 3.23
CA LEU A 137 -10.57 1.90 3.96
C LEU A 137 -11.39 2.72 2.97
N LYS A 138 -12.62 3.02 3.32
CA LYS A 138 -13.53 3.87 2.56
C LYS A 138 -13.71 5.21 3.27
N PHE A 139 -13.74 6.28 2.50
CA PHE A 139 -13.93 7.65 2.99
C PHE A 139 -15.01 8.38 2.20
N ASP A 140 -15.79 9.17 2.89
CA ASP A 140 -16.69 10.14 2.25
C ASP A 140 -15.95 11.48 2.04
N LEU A 141 -15.03 11.48 1.08
CA LEU A 141 -14.20 12.63 0.72
C LEU A 141 -14.55 13.16 -0.67
N LYS A 142 -14.48 14.48 -0.83
CA LYS A 142 -14.43 15.11 -2.14
C LYS A 142 -13.01 15.08 -2.70
N ASN A 143 -12.02 15.42 -1.89
CA ASN A 143 -10.60 15.48 -2.22
C ASN A 143 -9.76 14.79 -1.15
N TRP A 144 -8.54 14.37 -1.48
CA TRP A 144 -7.63 13.72 -0.53
C TRP A 144 -7.04 14.68 0.50
N ASP A 145 -7.02 15.98 0.26
CA ASP A 145 -6.64 17.01 1.22
C ASP A 145 -7.55 17.05 2.47
N ASP A 146 -8.80 16.56 2.36
CA ASP A 146 -9.72 16.41 3.49
C ASP A 146 -9.46 15.14 4.34
N LEU A 147 -8.47 14.30 4.00
CA LEU A 147 -8.25 12.99 4.62
C LEU A 147 -8.04 13.07 6.14
N LEU A 148 -7.34 14.10 6.62
CA LEU A 148 -7.00 14.21 8.05
C LEU A 148 -8.17 14.61 8.94
N THR A 149 -9.24 15.13 8.37
CA THR A 149 -10.46 15.57 9.06
C THR A 149 -11.59 14.56 8.98
N THR A 150 -11.39 13.45 8.26
CA THR A 150 -12.41 12.42 8.00
C THR A 150 -11.94 11.07 8.50
N GLN A 151 -12.78 10.37 9.23
CA GLN A 151 -12.51 8.98 9.61
C GLN A 151 -12.93 8.02 8.48
N GLY A 152 -12.09 7.02 8.24
CA GLY A 152 -12.38 5.94 7.32
C GLY A 152 -13.23 4.84 7.93
N GLU A 153 -13.94 4.12 7.08
CA GLU A 153 -14.62 2.86 7.40
C GLU A 153 -13.81 1.69 6.85
N LEU A 154 -13.64 0.63 7.65
CA LEU A 154 -12.99 -0.59 7.20
C LEU A 154 -13.88 -1.32 6.19
N LEU A 155 -13.39 -1.54 4.97
CA LEU A 155 -14.06 -2.34 3.95
C LEU A 155 -13.69 -3.82 4.06
N PHE A 156 -12.38 -4.11 4.13
CA PHE A 156 -11.84 -5.47 4.29
C PHE A 156 -10.37 -5.44 4.73
N PHE A 157 -9.88 -6.58 5.22
CA PHE A 157 -8.47 -6.86 5.48
C PHE A 157 -8.18 -8.36 5.35
#